data_83129b769076dd792e871249e4fa4564
#
_entry.id   83129b769076dd792e871249e4fa4564
#
_cell.length_a   1.000
_cell.length_b   1.000
_cell.length_c   1.000
_cell.angle_alpha   90.00
_cell.angle_beta   90.00
_cell.angle_gamma   90.00
#
_symmetry.space_group_name_H-M   'P 1'
#
loop_
_entity.id
_entity.type
_entity.pdbx_description
1 polymer ?
#
loop_
_entity_poly.entity_id
_entity_poly.type
_entity_poly.pdbx_seq_one_letter_code
_entity_poly.pdbx_strand_id
1 'polypeptide(L)'
;MASTINSKFTNRRARVRRTLKKNASGRPRLSIHRSSEHIYAQVIDDAKGVTVAAASTMEKDLKGSLKTGADKAAAAAVGRLVAERAVKAGIKDVVFDRGGFLFHGRVKALADAAREGGLNF
;
A
#
# COMPACT_ATOMS: atom_id res chain seq x y z
N MET A 1 21.72 17.23 -10.81
CA MET A 1 22.08 15.85 -10.51
C MET A 1 21.10 15.26 -9.51
N ALA A 2 20.69 14.03 -9.73
CA ALA A 2 19.84 13.33 -8.77
C ALA A 2 20.60 13.20 -7.44
N SER A 3 19.94 13.47 -6.33
CA SER A 3 20.55 13.32 -5.03
C SER A 3 20.81 11.85 -4.71
N THR A 4 21.82 11.57 -3.88
CA THR A 4 22.14 10.24 -3.39
C THR A 4 20.94 9.61 -2.67
N ILE A 5 20.13 10.41 -1.99
CA ILE A 5 18.94 9.96 -1.28
C ILE A 5 17.93 9.37 -2.26
N ASN A 6 17.67 10.07 -3.38
CA ASN A 6 16.74 9.59 -4.42
C ASN A 6 17.24 8.31 -5.07
N SER A 7 18.56 8.20 -5.30
CA SER A 7 19.16 6.99 -5.86
C SER A 7 18.99 5.80 -4.94
N LYS A 8 19.19 5.95 -3.64
CA LYS A 8 18.99 4.88 -2.66
C LYS A 8 17.55 4.42 -2.60
N PHE A 9 16.59 5.34 -2.61
CA PHE A 9 15.16 5.04 -2.63
C PHE A 9 14.80 4.28 -3.90
N THR A 10 15.24 4.76 -5.05
CA THR A 10 14.97 4.13 -6.36
C THR A 10 15.54 2.73 -6.43
N ASN A 11 16.76 2.51 -5.95
CA ASN A 11 17.40 1.19 -5.94
C ASN A 11 16.65 0.21 -5.02
N ARG A 12 16.22 0.68 -3.85
CA ARG A 12 15.44 -0.13 -2.89
C ARG A 12 14.09 -0.53 -3.49
N ARG A 13 13.40 0.41 -4.12
CA ARG A 13 12.11 0.16 -4.79
C ARG A 13 12.27 -0.88 -5.90
N ALA A 14 13.28 -0.75 -6.74
CA ALA A 14 13.56 -1.69 -7.83
C ALA A 14 13.84 -3.10 -7.29
N ARG A 15 14.58 -3.20 -6.18
CA ARG A 15 14.91 -4.48 -5.54
C ARG A 15 13.66 -5.16 -4.99
N VAL A 16 12.81 -4.41 -4.28
CA VAL A 16 11.55 -4.93 -3.73
C VAL A 16 10.63 -5.42 -4.85
N ARG A 17 10.44 -4.62 -5.90
CA ARG A 17 9.58 -4.96 -7.02
C ARG A 17 10.08 -6.17 -7.80
N ARG A 18 11.38 -6.31 -7.96
CA ARG A 18 12.00 -7.45 -8.62
C ARG A 18 11.72 -8.74 -7.84
N THR A 19 11.86 -8.72 -6.53
CA THR A 19 11.54 -9.85 -5.66
C THR A 19 10.06 -10.18 -5.72
N LEU A 20 9.17 -9.20 -5.66
CA LEU A 20 7.73 -9.39 -5.75
C LEU A 20 7.31 -9.99 -7.08
N LYS A 21 7.86 -9.51 -8.19
CA LYS A 21 7.57 -10.04 -9.52
C LYS A 21 7.95 -11.51 -9.62
N LYS A 22 9.08 -11.89 -9.03
CA LYS A 22 9.54 -13.29 -8.98
C LYS A 22 8.60 -14.17 -8.15
N ASN A 23 8.06 -13.65 -7.06
CA ASN A 23 7.26 -14.41 -6.08
C ASN A 23 5.74 -14.23 -6.20
N ALA A 24 5.28 -13.37 -7.10
CA ALA A 24 3.87 -12.98 -7.16
C ALA A 24 2.94 -14.12 -7.60
N SER A 25 3.37 -15.00 -8.48
CA SER A 25 2.55 -16.13 -8.97
C SER A 25 1.17 -15.70 -9.48
N GLY A 26 1.10 -14.57 -10.19
CA GLY A 26 -0.15 -14.02 -10.72
C GLY A 26 -1.01 -13.25 -9.70
N ARG A 27 -0.57 -13.13 -8.47
CA ARG A 27 -1.33 -12.38 -7.44
C ARG A 27 -1.26 -10.88 -7.67
N PRO A 28 -2.37 -10.14 -7.41
CA PRO A 28 -2.32 -8.68 -7.42
C PRO A 28 -1.34 -8.12 -6.39
N ARG A 29 -0.93 -6.89 -6.62
CA ARG A 29 0.06 -6.20 -5.79
C ARG A 29 -0.62 -5.13 -4.94
N LEU A 30 -0.43 -5.19 -3.62
CA LEU A 30 -0.83 -4.11 -2.72
C LEU A 30 0.30 -3.09 -2.67
N SER A 31 0.13 -1.99 -3.38
CA SER A 31 1.12 -0.93 -3.51
C SER A 31 0.81 0.22 -2.57
N ILE A 32 1.82 0.71 -1.87
CA ILE A 32 1.71 1.82 -0.94
C ILE A 32 2.49 3.02 -1.46
N HIS A 33 1.89 4.19 -1.33
CA HIS A 33 2.56 5.47 -1.54
C HIS A 33 2.25 6.37 -0.34
N ARG A 34 3.25 7.08 0.15
CA ARG A 34 3.07 8.04 1.25
C ARG A 34 3.77 9.35 0.97
N SER A 35 3.16 10.43 1.45
CA SER A 35 3.77 11.74 1.54
C SER A 35 3.88 12.14 3.00
N SER A 36 4.37 13.35 3.28
CA SER A 36 4.43 13.87 4.64
C SER A 36 3.04 14.03 5.28
N GLU A 37 2.00 14.24 4.47
CA GLU A 37 0.65 14.55 4.94
C GLU A 37 -0.35 13.41 4.76
N HIS A 38 -0.14 12.53 3.79
CA HIS A 38 -1.11 11.50 3.43
C HIS A 38 -0.47 10.16 3.14
N ILE A 39 -1.29 9.11 3.16
CA ILE A 39 -0.89 7.77 2.73
C ILE A 39 -1.95 7.21 1.80
N TYR A 40 -1.51 6.44 0.81
CA TYR A 40 -2.34 5.87 -0.26
C TYR A 40 -2.03 4.38 -0.38
N ALA A 41 -3.06 3.59 -0.67
CA ALA A 41 -2.91 2.17 -0.94
C ALA A 41 -3.72 1.79 -2.17
N GLN A 42 -3.15 0.93 -3.01
CA GLN A 42 -3.81 0.43 -4.22
C GLN A 42 -3.56 -1.06 -4.35
N VAL A 43 -4.59 -1.80 -4.74
CA VAL A 43 -4.46 -3.19 -5.16
C VAL A 43 -4.46 -3.20 -6.68
N ILE A 44 -3.34 -3.57 -7.27
CA ILE A 44 -3.09 -3.48 -8.71
C ILE A 44 -2.95 -4.88 -9.29
N ASP A 45 -3.74 -5.17 -10.33
CA ASP A 45 -3.57 -6.38 -11.13
C ASP A 45 -2.64 -6.06 -12.30
N ASP A 46 -1.37 -6.43 -12.16
CA ASP A 46 -0.36 -6.12 -13.17
C ASP A 46 -0.60 -6.88 -14.49
N ALA A 47 -1.22 -8.07 -14.42
CA ALA A 47 -1.54 -8.84 -15.62
C ALA A 47 -2.58 -8.15 -16.50
N LYS A 48 -3.56 -7.49 -15.88
CA LYS A 48 -4.61 -6.75 -16.58
C LYS A 48 -4.31 -5.26 -16.72
N GLY A 49 -3.30 -4.75 -15.97
CA GLY A 49 -2.94 -3.34 -15.98
C GLY A 49 -3.99 -2.44 -15.34
N VAL A 50 -4.76 -2.94 -14.37
CA VAL A 50 -5.84 -2.18 -13.73
C VAL A 50 -5.68 -2.12 -12.22
N THR A 51 -6.18 -1.04 -11.61
CA THR A 51 -6.31 -0.91 -10.17
C THR A 51 -7.65 -1.48 -9.75
N VAL A 52 -7.64 -2.55 -8.97
CA VAL A 52 -8.86 -3.26 -8.53
C VAL A 52 -9.51 -2.54 -7.35
N ALA A 53 -8.71 -2.04 -6.42
CA ALA A 53 -9.17 -1.35 -5.23
C ALA A 53 -8.16 -0.27 -4.84
N ALA A 54 -8.64 0.80 -4.23
CA ALA A 54 -7.79 1.90 -3.77
C ALA A 54 -8.41 2.56 -2.55
N ALA A 55 -7.57 3.13 -1.69
CA ALA A 55 -7.98 3.93 -0.54
C ALA A 55 -6.88 4.95 -0.22
N SER A 56 -7.28 6.08 0.34
CA SER A 56 -6.33 7.10 0.78
C SER A 56 -6.89 7.92 1.92
N THR A 57 -6.02 8.59 2.66
CA THR A 57 -6.41 9.52 3.73
C THR A 57 -7.03 10.80 3.19
N MET A 58 -6.97 11.03 1.88
CA MET A 58 -7.62 12.18 1.25
C MET A 58 -9.11 11.98 1.04
N GLU A 59 -9.65 10.77 1.20
CA GLU A 59 -11.07 10.50 1.01
C GLU A 59 -11.90 11.18 2.10
N LYS A 60 -13.07 11.68 1.73
CA LYS A 60 -13.95 12.39 2.64
C LYS A 60 -14.31 11.58 3.88
N ASP A 61 -14.57 10.29 3.70
CA ASP A 61 -14.96 9.39 4.80
C ASP A 61 -13.87 9.26 5.86
N LEU A 62 -12.61 9.27 5.44
CA LEU A 62 -11.48 9.18 6.35
C LEU A 62 -11.04 10.56 6.86
N LYS A 63 -11.07 11.56 6.00
CA LYS A 63 -10.61 12.91 6.32
C LYS A 63 -11.40 13.54 7.45
N GLY A 64 -12.70 13.26 7.54
CA GLY A 64 -13.58 13.79 8.59
C GLY A 64 -13.40 13.11 9.94
N SER A 65 -12.86 11.90 10.01
CA SER A 65 -12.71 11.12 11.23
C SER A 65 -11.28 11.06 11.77
N LEU A 66 -10.30 11.55 11.02
CA LEU A 66 -8.89 11.50 11.39
C LEU A 66 -8.38 12.89 11.77
N LYS A 67 -7.52 12.94 12.80
CA LYS A 67 -6.84 14.18 13.18
C LYS A 67 -5.90 14.66 12.10
N THR A 68 -5.21 13.70 11.45
CA THR A 68 -4.24 13.95 10.39
C THR A 68 -4.18 12.74 9.48
N GLY A 69 -3.74 12.93 8.25
CA GLY A 69 -3.47 11.84 7.32
C GLY A 69 -2.07 11.25 7.46
N ALA A 70 -1.27 11.73 8.42
CA ALA A 70 0.16 11.45 8.50
C ALA A 70 0.56 10.49 9.63
N ASP A 71 -0.38 10.01 10.45
CA ASP A 71 -0.05 9.14 11.58
C ASP A 71 -0.35 7.67 11.32
N LYS A 72 0.01 6.82 12.29
CA LYS A 72 -0.23 5.37 12.19
C LYS A 72 -1.72 5.02 12.19
N ALA A 73 -2.53 5.77 12.91
CA ALA A 73 -3.98 5.56 12.94
C ALA A 73 -4.59 5.81 11.57
N ALA A 74 -4.14 6.84 10.87
CA ALA A 74 -4.56 7.12 9.50
C ALA A 74 -4.16 5.99 8.54
N ALA A 75 -2.93 5.49 8.67
CA ALA A 75 -2.44 4.37 7.86
C ALA A 75 -3.25 3.10 8.12
N ALA A 76 -3.59 2.81 9.37
CA ALA A 76 -4.43 1.67 9.72
C ALA A 76 -5.83 1.79 9.12
N ALA A 77 -6.43 2.98 9.16
CA ALA A 77 -7.73 3.22 8.54
C ALA A 77 -7.71 2.96 7.04
N VAL A 78 -6.67 3.43 6.34
CA VAL A 78 -6.48 3.17 4.91
C VAL A 78 -6.32 1.67 4.65
N GLY A 79 -5.53 0.98 5.46
CA GLY A 79 -5.32 -0.47 5.34
C GLY A 79 -6.62 -1.25 5.44
N ARG A 80 -7.46 -0.94 6.41
CA ARG A 80 -8.77 -1.59 6.57
C ARG A 80 -9.69 -1.30 5.37
N LEU A 81 -9.71 -0.06 4.93
CA LEU A 81 -10.57 0.35 3.83
C LEU A 81 -10.18 -0.30 2.51
N VAL A 82 -8.90 -0.33 2.18
CA VAL A 82 -8.43 -0.97 0.94
C VAL A 82 -8.66 -2.48 0.99
N ALA A 83 -8.48 -3.11 2.15
CA ALA A 83 -8.76 -4.54 2.33
C ALA A 83 -10.24 -4.84 2.12
N GLU A 84 -11.12 -4.05 2.72
CA GLU A 84 -12.56 -4.19 2.55
C GLU A 84 -12.97 -4.10 1.09
N ARG A 85 -12.45 -3.10 0.38
CA ARG A 85 -12.75 -2.90 -1.03
C ARG A 85 -12.20 -4.01 -1.91
N ALA A 86 -11.00 -4.51 -1.61
CA ALA A 86 -10.40 -5.62 -2.34
C ALA A 86 -11.19 -6.92 -2.14
N VAL A 87 -11.58 -7.22 -0.92
CA VAL A 87 -12.38 -8.42 -0.60
C VAL A 87 -13.73 -8.37 -1.30
N LYS A 88 -14.39 -7.21 -1.35
CA LYS A 88 -15.64 -7.03 -2.11
C LYS A 88 -15.45 -7.28 -3.60
N ALA A 89 -14.27 -6.97 -4.13
CA ALA A 89 -13.93 -7.23 -5.53
C ALA A 89 -13.48 -8.68 -5.78
N GLY A 90 -13.46 -9.52 -4.75
CA GLY A 90 -13.07 -10.92 -4.87
C GLY A 90 -11.58 -11.19 -4.72
N ILE A 91 -10.81 -10.21 -4.26
CA ILE A 91 -9.35 -10.32 -4.09
C ILE A 91 -9.02 -10.53 -2.61
N LYS A 92 -8.38 -11.64 -2.28
CA LYS A 92 -7.88 -11.91 -0.92
C LYS A 92 -6.37 -12.06 -0.89
N ASP A 93 -5.80 -12.75 -1.88
CA ASP A 93 -4.36 -13.01 -1.93
C ASP A 93 -3.66 -11.93 -2.73
N VAL A 94 -2.74 -11.24 -2.10
CA VAL A 94 -1.96 -10.18 -2.72
C VAL A 94 -0.49 -10.32 -2.33
N VAL A 95 0.39 -9.64 -3.05
CA VAL A 95 1.78 -9.45 -2.62
C VAL A 95 1.94 -8.00 -2.14
N PHE A 96 2.72 -7.81 -1.09
CA PHE A 96 2.89 -6.50 -0.49
C PHE A 96 4.06 -5.76 -1.15
N ASP A 97 3.74 -4.67 -1.86
CA ASP A 97 4.75 -3.80 -2.48
C ASP A 97 4.87 -2.50 -1.67
N ARG A 98 5.84 -2.46 -0.79
CA ARG A 98 6.16 -1.25 -0.02
C ARG A 98 6.97 -0.22 -0.82
N GLY A 99 7.27 -0.51 -2.09
CA GLY A 99 8.09 0.35 -2.93
C GLY A 99 9.49 0.50 -2.34
N GLY A 100 9.97 1.74 -2.21
CA GLY A 100 11.25 2.04 -1.56
C GLY A 100 11.12 2.34 -0.07
N PHE A 101 9.92 2.27 0.52
CA PHE A 101 9.70 2.58 1.92
C PHE A 101 10.12 1.42 2.82
N LEU A 102 10.61 1.73 4.00
CA LEU A 102 10.94 0.71 4.98
C LEU A 102 9.66 0.16 5.62
N PHE A 103 9.66 -1.14 5.97
CA PHE A 103 8.55 -1.77 6.67
C PHE A 103 8.56 -1.35 8.14
N HIS A 104 8.10 -0.13 8.39
CA HIS A 104 8.18 0.52 9.68
C HIS A 104 7.10 1.61 9.80
N GLY A 105 6.69 1.92 11.01
CA GLY A 105 5.76 3.01 11.28
C GLY A 105 4.45 2.89 10.52
N ARG A 106 4.15 3.89 9.70
CA ARG A 106 2.88 3.96 8.93
C ARG A 106 2.73 2.80 7.95
N VAL A 107 3.81 2.38 7.31
CA VAL A 107 3.78 1.28 6.34
C VAL A 107 3.38 -0.02 7.03
N LYS A 108 3.98 -0.29 8.19
CA LYS A 108 3.65 -1.46 9.00
C LYS A 108 2.20 -1.41 9.50
N ALA A 109 1.76 -0.26 10.00
CA ALA A 109 0.40 -0.07 10.49
C ALA A 109 -0.65 -0.35 9.40
N LEU A 110 -0.40 0.13 8.19
CA LEU A 110 -1.27 -0.14 7.05
C LEU A 110 -1.30 -1.63 6.71
N ALA A 111 -0.14 -2.27 6.65
CA ALA A 111 -0.04 -3.69 6.33
C ALA A 111 -0.77 -4.56 7.36
N ASP A 112 -0.56 -4.30 8.64
CA ASP A 112 -1.22 -5.05 9.72
C ASP A 112 -2.74 -4.88 9.65
N ALA A 113 -3.22 -3.66 9.42
CA ALA A 113 -4.66 -3.39 9.29
C ALA A 113 -5.27 -4.05 8.05
N ALA A 114 -4.54 -4.09 6.95
CA ALA A 114 -5.00 -4.77 5.73
C ALA A 114 -5.10 -6.28 5.95
N ARG A 115 -4.18 -6.88 6.68
CA ARG A 115 -4.26 -8.31 7.06
C ARG A 115 -5.47 -8.57 7.95
N GLU A 116 -5.73 -7.72 8.94
CA GLU A 116 -6.90 -7.81 9.80
C GLU A 116 -8.20 -7.66 9.00
N GLY A 117 -8.18 -6.88 7.94
CA GLY A 117 -9.32 -6.65 7.06
C GLY A 117 -9.61 -7.79 6.09
N GLY A 118 -8.77 -8.81 6.04
CA GLY A 118 -9.01 -10.01 5.25
C GLY A 118 -8.03 -10.27 4.11
N LEU A 119 -7.05 -9.41 3.89
CA LEU A 119 -6.03 -9.66 2.89
C LEU A 119 -4.97 -10.64 3.40
N ASN A 120 -4.52 -11.50 2.51
CA ASN A 120 -3.51 -12.51 2.81
C ASN A 120 -2.21 -12.18 2.07
N PHE A 121 -1.19 -11.92 2.84
CA PHE A 121 0.17 -11.66 2.28
C PHE A 121 1.23 -11.79 3.35
#